data_f7b91c943a243edc40438c7a5e2ceb96
#
_entry.id   f7b91c943a243edc40438c7a5e2ceb96
#
_cell.length_a   1.000
_cell.length_b   1.000
_cell.length_c   1.000
_cell.angle_alpha   90.00
_cell.angle_beta   90.00
_cell.angle_gamma   90.00
#
_symmetry.space_group_name_H-M   'P 1'
#
loop_
_entity.id
_entity.type
_entity.pdbx_description
1 polymer ?
#
loop_
_entity_poly.entity_id
_entity_poly.type
_entity_poly.pdbx_seq_one_letter_code
_entity_poly.pdbx_strand_id
1 'polypeptide(L)'
;MTGVQTCALPISSCRYPRPKSAPAFEPEGQRGDAPLAAARYWGVTQQEYYARADVWPLNPQGELLVIIMCEEVKAIDNLAQILKEVPGIGVVLIGEGDLSQNLGYPRQYDHPAVVEAMTAIRRICLEHDVPCGHPHVEPHNMEKVLTEGYRFLMTAPVRSYAVLDACRKKLGRT
;
A
#
# COMPACT_ATOMS: atom_id res chain seq x y z
N MET A 1 -3.68 -17.92 -12.94
CA MET A 1 -4.24 -17.21 -11.78
C MET A 1 -4.72 -15.85 -12.26
N THR A 2 -5.90 -15.44 -11.87
CA THR A 2 -6.37 -14.07 -12.11
C THR A 2 -5.61 -13.10 -11.22
N GLY A 3 -5.48 -11.83 -11.60
CA GLY A 3 -4.83 -10.80 -10.77
C GLY A 3 -5.43 -10.69 -9.37
N VAL A 4 -6.73 -10.91 -9.24
CA VAL A 4 -7.47 -10.94 -7.97
C VAL A 4 -6.94 -12.02 -7.03
N GLN A 5 -6.77 -13.25 -7.51
CA GLN A 5 -6.23 -14.35 -6.69
C GLN A 5 -4.81 -14.07 -6.22
N THR A 6 -3.97 -13.48 -7.07
CA THR A 6 -2.58 -13.12 -6.72
C THR A 6 -2.54 -12.06 -5.61
N CYS A 7 -3.43 -11.07 -5.63
CA CYS A 7 -3.48 -10.02 -4.60
C CYS A 7 -4.16 -10.48 -3.29
N ALA A 8 -5.04 -11.49 -3.33
CA ALA A 8 -5.67 -12.03 -2.12
C ALA A 8 -4.70 -12.86 -1.26
N LEU A 9 -3.75 -13.56 -1.88
CA LEU A 9 -2.76 -14.38 -1.18
C LEU A 9 -1.91 -13.60 -0.16
N PRO A 10 -1.37 -12.41 -0.45
CA PRO A 10 -0.64 -11.62 0.54
C PRO A 10 -1.48 -11.26 1.76
N ILE A 11 -2.76 -10.95 1.60
CA ILE A 11 -3.65 -10.63 2.72
C ILE A 11 -3.76 -11.84 3.66
N SER A 12 -4.11 -13.02 3.14
CA SER A 12 -4.20 -14.25 3.93
C SER A 12 -2.87 -14.61 4.60
N SER A 13 -1.75 -14.45 3.90
CA SER A 13 -0.41 -14.75 4.43
C SER A 13 0.03 -13.80 5.55
N CYS A 14 -0.51 -12.59 5.61
CA CYS A 14 -0.24 -11.63 6.68
C CYS A 14 -1.06 -11.90 7.94
N ARG A 15 -2.16 -12.65 7.85
CA ARG A 15 -3.13 -12.87 8.93
C ARG A 15 -2.93 -14.21 9.62
N TYR A 16 -3.03 -14.23 10.94
CA TYR A 16 -3.14 -15.47 11.67
C TYR A 16 -4.54 -16.09 11.52
N PRO A 17 -4.65 -17.46 11.53
CA PRO A 17 -5.94 -18.13 11.61
C PRO A 17 -6.77 -17.63 12.79
N ARG A 18 -8.07 -17.45 12.58
CA ARG A 18 -9.00 -16.96 13.59
C ARG A 18 -10.26 -17.83 13.60
N PRO A 19 -11.01 -17.88 14.73
CA PRO A 19 -12.32 -18.52 14.73
C PRO A 19 -13.25 -17.86 13.70
N LYS A 20 -14.08 -18.64 13.02
CA LYS A 20 -15.06 -18.12 12.05
C LYS A 20 -16.03 -17.09 12.62
N SER A 21 -16.22 -17.10 13.94
CA SER A 21 -17.02 -16.11 14.67
C SER A 21 -16.31 -14.78 14.90
N ALA A 22 -14.99 -14.66 14.59
CA ALA A 22 -14.26 -13.42 14.76
C ALA A 22 -14.70 -12.38 13.72
N PRO A 23 -14.78 -11.09 14.09
CA PRO A 23 -14.99 -10.02 13.12
C PRO A 23 -13.90 -10.04 12.04
N ALA A 24 -14.26 -9.67 10.81
CA ALA A 24 -13.34 -9.63 9.67
C ALA A 24 -12.61 -10.97 9.44
N PHE A 25 -13.30 -12.11 9.58
CA PHE A 25 -12.72 -13.43 9.36
C PHE A 25 -12.16 -13.59 7.93
N GLU A 26 -12.92 -13.15 6.94
CA GLU A 26 -12.50 -13.23 5.53
C GLU A 26 -11.58 -12.06 5.12
N PRO A 27 -10.55 -12.33 4.29
CA PRO A 27 -10.08 -13.64 3.87
C PRO A 27 -9.39 -14.39 5.03
N GLU A 28 -9.56 -15.72 5.08
CA GLU A 28 -9.01 -16.58 6.13
C GLU A 28 -7.49 -16.42 6.25
N GLY A 29 -7.00 -16.30 7.49
CA GLY A 29 -5.58 -16.19 7.78
C GLY A 29 -4.83 -17.50 7.58
N GLN A 30 -3.63 -17.43 7.01
CA GLN A 30 -2.75 -18.57 6.72
C GLN A 30 -1.34 -18.39 7.29
N ARG A 31 -1.12 -17.32 8.07
CA ARG A 31 0.19 -17.04 8.66
C ARG A 31 0.55 -18.12 9.68
N GLY A 32 1.79 -18.63 9.59
CA GLY A 32 2.32 -19.61 10.53
C GLY A 32 2.56 -19.05 11.92
N ASP A 33 2.60 -19.94 12.91
CA ASP A 33 2.86 -19.62 14.32
C ASP A 33 4.31 -19.19 14.59
N ALA A 34 4.61 -18.89 15.84
CA ALA A 34 5.92 -18.54 16.40
C ALA A 34 6.39 -17.10 16.15
N PRO A 35 5.64 -16.07 16.60
CA PRO A 35 6.06 -14.68 16.51
C PRO A 35 7.07 -14.24 17.57
N LEU A 36 7.75 -15.17 18.27
CA LEU A 36 8.58 -14.91 19.45
C LEU A 36 9.62 -13.81 19.24
N ALA A 37 10.30 -13.80 18.08
CA ALA A 37 11.29 -12.77 17.78
C ALA A 37 10.64 -11.40 17.57
N ALA A 38 9.50 -11.36 16.85
CA ALA A 38 8.76 -10.12 16.59
C ALA A 38 8.15 -9.56 17.89
N ALA A 39 7.50 -10.39 18.69
CA ALA A 39 6.91 -9.99 19.96
C ALA A 39 7.99 -9.41 20.90
N ARG A 40 9.16 -10.06 21.00
CA ARG A 40 10.30 -9.57 21.79
C ARG A 40 10.82 -8.24 21.26
N TYR A 41 10.95 -8.09 19.94
CA TYR A 41 11.42 -6.86 19.31
C TYR A 41 10.49 -5.67 19.62
N TRP A 42 9.19 -5.91 19.60
CA TRP A 42 8.18 -4.89 19.88
C TRP A 42 7.88 -4.72 21.37
N GLY A 43 8.50 -5.51 22.27
CA GLY A 43 8.30 -5.42 23.72
C GLY A 43 6.88 -5.79 24.17
N VAL A 44 6.22 -6.69 23.47
CA VAL A 44 4.86 -7.16 23.76
C VAL A 44 4.84 -8.65 24.05
N THR A 45 3.79 -9.13 24.71
CA THR A 45 3.56 -10.57 24.86
C THR A 45 3.17 -11.21 23.52
N GLN A 46 3.34 -12.52 23.41
CA GLN A 46 2.93 -13.26 22.21
C GLN A 46 1.42 -13.09 21.95
N GLN A 47 0.61 -13.09 23.01
CA GLN A 47 -0.83 -12.93 22.89
C GLN A 47 -1.22 -11.52 22.40
N GLU A 48 -0.59 -10.49 22.92
CA GLU A 48 -0.77 -9.10 22.42
C GLU A 48 -0.36 -8.98 20.98
N TYR A 49 0.77 -9.63 20.60
CA TYR A 49 1.22 -9.63 19.22
C TYR A 49 0.18 -10.25 18.29
N TYR A 50 -0.39 -11.42 18.62
CA TYR A 50 -1.46 -12.03 17.82
C TYR A 50 -2.71 -11.16 17.69
N ALA A 51 -3.08 -10.45 18.75
CA ALA A 51 -4.25 -9.58 18.72
C ALA A 51 -4.07 -8.39 17.76
N ARG A 52 -2.84 -7.85 17.68
CA ARG A 52 -2.50 -6.65 16.90
C ARG A 52 -1.99 -6.95 15.49
N ALA A 53 -1.38 -8.13 15.27
CA ALA A 53 -0.83 -8.55 13.98
C ALA A 53 -1.93 -9.00 13.02
N ASP A 54 -2.78 -8.07 12.62
CA ASP A 54 -3.81 -8.25 11.61
C ASP A 54 -3.79 -7.08 10.62
N VAL A 55 -4.41 -7.25 9.47
CA VAL A 55 -4.34 -6.32 8.35
C VAL A 55 -5.33 -5.17 8.53
N TRP A 56 -4.80 -3.95 8.56
CA TRP A 56 -5.57 -2.71 8.45
C TRP A 56 -5.76 -2.37 6.94
N PRO A 57 -6.93 -1.88 6.48
CA PRO A 57 -8.11 -1.48 7.27
C PRO A 57 -9.14 -2.59 7.48
N LEU A 58 -8.87 -3.81 7.01
CA LEU A 58 -9.78 -4.95 7.15
C LEU A 58 -10.16 -5.20 8.63
N ASN A 59 -9.18 -5.15 9.50
CA ASN A 59 -9.38 -5.04 10.94
C ASN A 59 -8.94 -3.62 11.38
N PRO A 60 -9.86 -2.77 11.86
CA PRO A 60 -9.53 -1.42 12.29
C PRO A 60 -8.49 -1.34 13.42
N GLN A 61 -8.32 -2.42 14.19
CA GLN A 61 -7.31 -2.54 15.25
C GLN A 61 -6.03 -3.24 14.79
N GLY A 62 -5.99 -3.67 13.54
CA GLY A 62 -4.82 -4.30 12.94
C GLY A 62 -3.69 -3.30 12.71
N GLU A 63 -2.45 -3.75 12.94
CA GLU A 63 -1.26 -2.91 12.81
C GLU A 63 -0.38 -3.30 11.60
N LEU A 64 -0.88 -4.15 10.71
CA LEU A 64 -0.21 -4.51 9.46
C LEU A 64 -0.82 -3.74 8.30
N LEU A 65 0.00 -2.97 7.60
CA LEU A 65 -0.37 -2.27 6.38
C LEU A 65 0.10 -3.09 5.17
N VAL A 66 -0.85 -3.58 4.37
CA VAL A 66 -0.52 -4.25 3.11
C VAL A 66 -0.47 -3.23 1.99
N ILE A 67 0.70 -3.10 1.38
CA ILE A 67 0.94 -2.22 0.25
C ILE A 67 1.17 -3.10 -0.98
N ILE A 68 0.29 -2.98 -1.98
CA ILE A 68 0.51 -3.63 -3.28
C ILE A 68 1.13 -2.64 -4.25
N MET A 69 1.94 -3.13 -5.17
CA MET A 69 2.57 -2.31 -6.21
C MET A 69 1.84 -2.48 -7.54
N CYS A 70 1.48 -1.36 -8.18
CA CYS A 70 0.90 -1.33 -9.51
C CYS A 70 1.94 -0.76 -10.48
N GLU A 71 2.47 -1.61 -11.35
CA GLU A 71 3.64 -1.31 -12.18
C GLU A 71 3.58 -1.89 -13.60
N GLU A 72 2.42 -2.41 -13.99
CA GLU A 72 2.17 -2.97 -15.32
C GLU A 72 0.83 -2.47 -15.86
N VAL A 73 0.73 -2.29 -17.18
CA VAL A 73 -0.53 -1.92 -17.86
C VAL A 73 -1.64 -2.92 -17.54
N LYS A 74 -1.34 -4.21 -17.57
CA LYS A 74 -2.30 -5.26 -17.22
C LYS A 74 -2.81 -5.16 -15.78
N ALA A 75 -1.97 -4.68 -14.87
CA ALA A 75 -2.39 -4.44 -13.49
C ALA A 75 -3.37 -3.27 -13.40
N ILE A 76 -3.16 -2.21 -14.20
CA ILE A 76 -4.09 -1.07 -14.28
C ILE A 76 -5.47 -1.51 -14.77
N ASP A 77 -5.52 -2.33 -15.84
CA ASP A 77 -6.76 -2.85 -16.43
C ASP A 77 -7.60 -3.66 -15.41
N ASN A 78 -6.94 -4.32 -14.47
CA ASN A 78 -7.58 -5.16 -13.46
C ASN A 78 -7.74 -4.49 -12.10
N LEU A 79 -7.15 -3.30 -11.89
CA LEU A 79 -7.03 -2.68 -10.56
C LEU A 79 -8.38 -2.45 -9.90
N ALA A 80 -9.36 -1.93 -10.62
CA ALA A 80 -10.71 -1.69 -10.09
C ALA A 80 -11.36 -2.98 -9.58
N GLN A 81 -11.22 -4.08 -10.32
CA GLN A 81 -11.73 -5.39 -9.90
C GLN A 81 -10.97 -5.92 -8.69
N ILE A 82 -9.64 -5.78 -8.66
CA ILE A 82 -8.80 -6.19 -7.53
C ILE A 82 -9.23 -5.46 -6.25
N LEU A 83 -9.37 -4.13 -6.30
CA LEU A 83 -9.75 -3.33 -5.14
C LEU A 83 -11.18 -3.63 -4.65
N LYS A 84 -12.07 -4.00 -5.55
CA LYS A 84 -13.44 -4.41 -5.22
C LYS A 84 -13.50 -5.80 -4.55
N GLU A 85 -12.68 -6.75 -5.01
CA GLU A 85 -12.80 -8.16 -4.62
C GLU A 85 -11.81 -8.58 -3.53
N VAL A 86 -10.75 -7.79 -3.30
CA VAL A 86 -9.71 -8.10 -2.31
C VAL A 86 -9.76 -7.10 -1.15
N PRO A 87 -10.46 -7.40 -0.07
CA PRO A 87 -10.48 -6.56 1.11
C PRO A 87 -9.11 -6.58 1.82
N GLY A 88 -8.73 -5.47 2.46
CA GLY A 88 -7.52 -5.39 3.25
C GLY A 88 -6.30 -4.81 2.52
N ILE A 89 -6.44 -4.39 1.28
CA ILE A 89 -5.40 -3.58 0.62
C ILE A 89 -5.43 -2.19 1.25
N GLY A 90 -4.34 -1.84 1.95
CA GLY A 90 -4.24 -0.56 2.64
C GLY A 90 -3.68 0.57 1.78
N VAL A 91 -2.84 0.25 0.79
CA VAL A 91 -2.24 1.22 -0.13
C VAL A 91 -1.98 0.55 -1.48
N VAL A 92 -2.18 1.28 -2.56
CA VAL A 92 -1.64 0.96 -3.88
C VAL A 92 -0.45 1.89 -4.14
N LEU A 93 0.76 1.36 -4.17
CA LEU A 93 1.96 2.11 -4.54
C LEU A 93 2.20 1.99 -6.04
N ILE A 94 2.45 3.09 -6.71
CA ILE A 94 2.83 3.07 -8.13
C ILE A 94 4.30 2.66 -8.25
N GLY A 95 4.59 1.62 -9.01
CA GLY A 95 5.94 1.22 -9.40
C GLY A 95 6.37 1.94 -10.68
N GLU A 96 6.62 3.25 -10.59
CA GLU A 96 6.86 4.13 -11.73
C GLU A 96 8.02 3.68 -12.63
N GLY A 97 9.08 3.11 -12.04
CA GLY A 97 10.23 2.59 -12.78
C GLY A 97 9.82 1.49 -13.75
N ASP A 98 9.19 0.44 -13.23
CA ASP A 98 8.76 -0.72 -14.01
C ASP A 98 7.56 -0.39 -14.91
N LEU A 99 6.64 0.47 -14.44
CA LEU A 99 5.54 0.97 -15.25
C LEU A 99 6.04 1.71 -16.51
N SER A 100 7.02 2.60 -16.35
CA SER A 100 7.62 3.32 -17.49
C SER A 100 8.28 2.36 -18.47
N GLN A 101 8.93 1.32 -17.98
CA GLN A 101 9.54 0.29 -18.81
C GLN A 101 8.48 -0.57 -19.53
N ASN A 102 7.43 -0.97 -18.84
CA ASN A 102 6.31 -1.73 -19.40
C ASN A 102 5.58 -0.97 -20.52
N LEU A 103 5.49 0.35 -20.39
CA LEU A 103 4.95 1.25 -21.41
C LEU A 103 5.89 1.51 -22.59
N GLY A 104 7.16 1.04 -22.54
CA GLY A 104 8.17 1.28 -23.57
C GLY A 104 8.93 2.61 -23.44
N TYR A 105 8.82 3.30 -22.31
CA TYR A 105 9.47 4.59 -22.03
C TYR A 105 10.33 4.52 -20.76
N PRO A 106 11.36 3.64 -20.70
CA PRO A 106 12.08 3.37 -19.47
C PRO A 106 12.68 4.65 -18.86
N ARG A 107 12.33 4.91 -17.58
CA ARG A 107 12.74 6.06 -16.76
C ARG A 107 12.37 7.45 -17.33
N GLN A 108 11.46 7.52 -18.28
CA GLN A 108 10.91 8.77 -18.82
C GLN A 108 9.62 9.11 -18.06
N TYR A 109 9.75 9.51 -16.79
CA TYR A 109 8.62 9.69 -15.87
C TYR A 109 7.68 10.83 -16.27
N ASP A 110 8.20 11.84 -16.99
CA ASP A 110 7.42 12.95 -17.53
C ASP A 110 6.77 12.65 -18.89
N HIS A 111 7.00 11.45 -19.44
CA HIS A 111 6.39 11.06 -20.71
C HIS A 111 4.86 11.00 -20.57
N PRO A 112 4.08 11.60 -21.51
CA PRO A 112 2.63 11.70 -21.41
C PRO A 112 1.93 10.36 -21.10
N ALA A 113 2.35 9.26 -21.73
CA ALA A 113 1.80 7.94 -21.48
C ALA A 113 2.05 7.44 -20.04
N VAL A 114 3.19 7.77 -19.44
CA VAL A 114 3.51 7.39 -18.05
C VAL A 114 2.67 8.22 -17.09
N VAL A 115 2.58 9.53 -17.32
CA VAL A 115 1.76 10.44 -16.51
C VAL A 115 0.28 10.07 -16.58
N GLU A 116 -0.22 9.69 -17.76
CA GLU A 116 -1.60 9.24 -17.96
C GLU A 116 -1.87 7.94 -17.19
N ALA A 117 -0.97 6.96 -17.28
CA ALA A 117 -1.08 5.70 -16.55
C ALA A 117 -1.09 5.90 -15.03
N MET A 118 -0.17 6.73 -14.49
CA MET A 118 -0.15 7.08 -13.07
C MET A 118 -1.44 7.79 -12.63
N THR A 119 -1.97 8.67 -13.48
CA THR A 119 -3.23 9.36 -13.23
C THR A 119 -4.41 8.38 -13.21
N ALA A 120 -4.42 7.40 -14.12
CA ALA A 120 -5.44 6.35 -14.14
C ALA A 120 -5.41 5.50 -12.86
N ILE A 121 -4.24 5.05 -12.42
CA ILE A 121 -4.08 4.31 -11.16
C ILE A 121 -4.63 5.12 -9.98
N ARG A 122 -4.22 6.38 -9.86
CA ARG A 122 -4.66 7.27 -8.77
C ARG A 122 -6.18 7.47 -8.79
N ARG A 123 -6.78 7.68 -9.96
CA ARG A 123 -8.23 7.83 -10.10
C ARG A 123 -8.97 6.57 -9.64
N ILE A 124 -8.52 5.38 -10.06
CA ILE A 124 -9.12 4.11 -9.63
C ILE A 124 -9.02 3.95 -8.12
N CYS A 125 -7.87 4.26 -7.53
CA CYS A 125 -7.70 4.20 -6.07
C CYS A 125 -8.68 5.12 -5.34
N LEU A 126 -8.86 6.35 -5.84
CA LEU A 126 -9.80 7.31 -5.26
C LEU A 126 -11.26 6.84 -5.35
N GLU A 127 -11.66 6.26 -6.49
CA GLU A 127 -13.00 5.70 -6.70
C GLU A 127 -13.31 4.53 -5.76
N HIS A 128 -12.28 3.84 -5.27
CA HIS A 128 -12.40 2.70 -4.34
C HIS A 128 -12.02 3.03 -2.90
N ASP A 129 -11.80 4.31 -2.58
CA ASP A 129 -11.40 4.78 -1.23
C ASP A 129 -10.13 4.10 -0.70
N VAL A 130 -9.19 3.77 -1.59
CA VAL A 130 -7.89 3.20 -1.23
C VAL A 130 -6.79 4.25 -1.43
N PRO A 131 -5.93 4.51 -0.42
CA PRO A 131 -4.81 5.42 -0.56
C PRO A 131 -3.89 5.05 -1.71
N CYS A 132 -3.58 6.02 -2.59
CA CYS A 132 -2.58 5.88 -3.64
C CYS A 132 -1.22 6.39 -3.18
N GLY A 133 -0.16 5.67 -3.50
CA GLY A 133 1.22 6.00 -3.17
C GLY A 133 2.01 6.56 -4.36
N HIS A 134 2.80 7.60 -4.12
CA HIS A 134 3.75 8.16 -5.09
C HIS A 134 5.19 7.77 -4.71
N PRO A 135 5.99 7.17 -5.62
CA PRO A 135 7.28 6.60 -5.28
C PRO A 135 8.42 7.62 -5.16
N HIS A 136 8.31 8.75 -5.84
CA HIS A 136 9.39 9.75 -5.92
C HIS A 136 8.92 11.12 -5.46
N VAL A 137 8.90 11.33 -4.14
CA VAL A 137 8.53 12.61 -3.56
C VAL A 137 9.78 13.35 -3.09
N GLU A 138 9.93 14.58 -3.57
CA GLU A 138 11.00 15.47 -3.21
C GLU A 138 10.44 16.82 -2.72
N PRO A 139 11.25 17.68 -2.05
CA PRO A 139 10.74 18.95 -1.54
C PRO A 139 10.08 19.84 -2.60
N HIS A 140 10.53 19.76 -3.84
CA HIS A 140 10.04 20.61 -4.93
C HIS A 140 8.69 20.15 -5.52
N ASN A 141 8.36 18.84 -5.44
CA ASN A 141 7.12 18.30 -6.00
C ASN A 141 6.07 17.90 -4.93
N MET A 142 6.45 17.91 -3.65
CA MET A 142 5.63 17.44 -2.53
C MET A 142 4.24 18.10 -2.51
N GLU A 143 4.17 19.41 -2.68
CA GLU A 143 2.91 20.15 -2.63
C GLU A 143 1.96 19.76 -3.78
N LYS A 144 2.51 19.59 -4.98
CA LYS A 144 1.79 19.09 -6.15
C LYS A 144 1.23 17.69 -5.87
N VAL A 145 2.08 16.77 -5.43
CA VAL A 145 1.72 15.37 -5.14
C VAL A 145 0.59 15.28 -4.10
N LEU A 146 0.68 16.07 -3.02
CA LEU A 146 -0.38 16.14 -2.01
C LEU A 146 -1.70 16.71 -2.57
N THR A 147 -1.60 17.75 -3.40
CA THR A 147 -2.76 18.40 -4.02
C THR A 147 -3.45 17.47 -5.02
N GLU A 148 -2.69 16.64 -5.73
CA GLU A 148 -3.19 15.62 -6.64
C GLU A 148 -3.92 14.48 -5.89
N GLY A 149 -3.78 14.36 -4.58
CA GLY A 149 -4.52 13.41 -3.77
C GLY A 149 -3.75 12.16 -3.38
N TYR A 150 -2.45 12.07 -3.64
CA TYR A 150 -1.64 10.99 -3.09
C TYR A 150 -1.58 11.05 -1.56
N ARG A 151 -1.61 9.89 -0.89
CA ARG A 151 -1.69 9.78 0.58
C ARG A 151 -0.59 8.91 1.20
N PHE A 152 0.13 8.16 0.40
CA PHE A 152 1.34 7.44 0.79
C PHE A 152 2.51 7.99 -0.02
N LEU A 153 3.47 8.64 0.65
CA LEU A 153 4.56 9.35 0.00
C LEU A 153 5.87 8.64 0.29
N MET A 154 6.54 8.16 -0.75
CA MET A 154 7.85 7.55 -0.64
C MET A 154 8.90 8.50 -1.20
N THR A 155 9.97 8.69 -0.45
CA THR A 155 11.15 9.47 -0.87
C THR A 155 12.37 8.57 -0.92
N ALA A 156 13.33 8.92 -1.76
CA ALA A 156 14.61 8.23 -1.78
C ALA A 156 15.28 8.29 -0.38
N PRO A 157 16.05 7.26 0.02
CA PRO A 157 16.80 7.30 1.25
C PRO A 157 17.82 8.43 1.18
N VAL A 158 17.56 9.50 1.89
CA VAL A 158 18.40 10.69 1.96
C VAL A 158 18.95 10.88 3.38
N ARG A 159 20.06 11.57 3.50
CA ARG A 159 20.65 11.90 4.80
C ARG A 159 19.93 13.03 5.55
N SER A 160 18.71 13.35 5.16
CA SER A 160 17.90 14.40 5.80
C SER A 160 16.41 14.01 5.81
N TYR A 161 15.70 14.49 6.80
CA TYR A 161 14.24 14.31 6.94
C TYR A 161 13.44 15.47 6.36
N ALA A 162 14.05 16.29 5.47
CA ALA A 162 13.45 17.53 4.98
C ALA A 162 12.05 17.35 4.38
N VAL A 163 11.81 16.27 3.64
CA VAL A 163 10.47 15.98 3.07
C VAL A 163 9.49 15.63 4.17
N LEU A 164 9.88 14.82 5.14
CA LEU A 164 9.03 14.44 6.27
C LEU A 164 8.64 15.66 7.10
N ASP A 165 9.59 16.54 7.40
CA ASP A 165 9.36 17.77 8.16
C ASP A 165 8.44 18.73 7.42
N ALA A 166 8.63 18.89 6.11
CA ALA A 166 7.77 19.69 5.26
C ALA A 166 6.34 19.13 5.21
N CYS A 167 6.17 17.82 5.08
CA CYS A 167 4.87 17.16 5.12
C CYS A 167 4.18 17.33 6.49
N ARG A 168 4.90 17.12 7.60
CA ARG A 168 4.37 17.34 8.95
C ARG A 168 3.86 18.76 9.12
N LYS A 169 4.67 19.75 8.75
CA LYS A 169 4.31 21.17 8.82
C LYS A 169 3.07 21.48 8.00
N LYS A 170 2.99 20.98 6.76
CA LYS A 170 1.83 21.18 5.88
C LYS A 170 0.55 20.56 6.44
N LEU A 171 0.65 19.43 7.11
CA LEU A 171 -0.47 18.72 7.72
C LEU A 171 -0.79 19.16 9.16
N GLY A 172 -0.09 20.19 9.69
CA GLY A 172 -0.28 20.67 11.07
C GLY A 172 0.12 19.64 12.13
N ARG A 173 1.02 18.71 11.80
CA ARG A 173 1.55 17.69 12.71
C ARG A 173 2.95 18.10 13.18
N THR A 174 3.14 18.22 14.46
CA THR A 174 4.46 18.44 15.11
C THR A 174 5.18 17.12 15.38
#